data_3625f4edda1ea63e5b580a3d80899115
#
_entry.id   3625f4edda1ea63e5b580a3d80899115
#
_cell.length_a   1.000
_cell.length_b   1.000
_cell.length_c   1.000
_cell.angle_alpha   90.00
_cell.angle_beta   90.00
_cell.angle_gamma   90.00
#
_symmetry.space_group_name_H-M   'P 1'
#
loop_
_entity.id
_entity.type
_entity.pdbx_description
1 polymer ?
#
loop_
_entity_poly.entity_id
_entity_poly.type
_entity_poly.pdbx_seq_one_letter_code
_entity_poly.pdbx_strand_id
1 'polypeptide(L)'
;MWDWFKRIKEVNQQMALISLTATTELPVPIATEAKRISIENLDARIKRAKKAIFDEACEFINRQIKAGYLVACFDAFTPVYRIDNSIDKSSIIVAINDCIHHLSTFGYTVRRDGERHLFVNWQYPKEITLNDIEWSV
;
A
#
# COMPACT_ATOMS: atom_id res chain seq x y z
N MET A 1 -15.40 22.50 6.70
CA MET A 1 -16.11 22.21 5.44
C MET A 1 -17.00 23.35 4.98
N TRP A 2 -17.61 24.07 5.90
CA TRP A 2 -18.44 25.23 5.57
C TRP A 2 -17.63 26.38 4.95
N ASP A 3 -16.42 26.63 5.42
CA ASP A 3 -15.52 27.66 4.89
C ASP A 3 -15.10 27.39 3.45
N TRP A 4 -15.15 26.15 3.03
CA TRP A 4 -14.84 25.72 1.69
C TRP A 4 -15.80 26.28 0.66
N PHE A 5 -17.11 26.25 0.93
CA PHE A 5 -18.12 26.82 0.02
C PHE A 5 -18.00 28.33 -0.08
N LYS A 6 -17.70 28.99 1.01
CA LYS A 6 -17.45 30.45 0.99
C LYS A 6 -16.29 30.79 0.09
N ARG A 7 -15.20 30.05 0.20
CA ARG A 7 -14.00 30.29 -0.61
C ARG A 7 -14.24 30.04 -2.08
N ILE A 8 -15.08 29.08 -2.44
CA ILE A 8 -15.46 28.85 -3.84
C ILE A 8 -16.18 30.06 -4.42
N LYS A 9 -17.12 30.64 -3.68
CA LYS A 9 -17.82 31.84 -4.13
C LYS A 9 -16.89 33.02 -4.34
N GLU A 10 -16.00 33.25 -3.41
CA GLU A 10 -15.01 34.34 -3.50
C GLU A 10 -14.10 34.15 -4.70
N VAL A 11 -13.59 32.95 -4.91
CA VAL A 11 -12.74 32.64 -6.05
C VAL A 11 -13.47 32.85 -7.37
N ASN A 12 -14.70 32.40 -7.49
CA ASN A 12 -15.47 32.58 -8.70
C ASN A 12 -15.72 34.06 -9.02
N GLN A 13 -15.97 34.87 -8.00
CA GLN A 13 -16.13 36.32 -8.18
C GLN A 13 -14.84 36.96 -8.62
N GLN A 14 -13.72 36.60 -8.03
CA GLN A 14 -12.40 37.10 -8.40
C GLN A 14 -12.00 36.69 -9.82
N MET A 15 -12.30 35.49 -10.21
CA MET A 15 -12.03 35.00 -11.56
C MET A 15 -12.81 35.77 -12.63
N ALA A 16 -14.00 36.21 -12.31
CA ALA A 16 -14.79 37.03 -13.19
C ALA A 16 -14.18 38.42 -13.41
N LEU A 17 -13.40 38.91 -12.45
CA LEU A 17 -12.81 40.25 -12.50
C LEU A 17 -11.40 40.24 -13.00
N ILE A 18 -10.65 39.22 -12.72
CA ILE A 18 -9.22 39.22 -12.87
C ILE A 18 -8.75 38.24 -13.89
N SER A 19 -9.51 37.83 -14.80
CA SER A 19 -9.03 36.94 -15.80
C SER A 19 -7.72 36.28 -15.43
N LEU A 20 -7.61 35.19 -15.08
CA LEU A 20 -6.51 34.29 -15.31
C LEU A 20 -5.18 34.45 -14.61
N THR A 21 -4.88 35.51 -14.01
CA THR A 21 -3.73 35.55 -13.14
C THR A 21 -4.01 34.86 -11.86
N ALA A 22 -5.14 34.44 -11.77
CA ALA A 22 -5.53 33.77 -10.62
C ALA A 22 -5.14 32.37 -10.58
N THR A 23 -4.05 32.22 -10.66
CA THR A 23 -3.49 31.01 -10.31
C THR A 23 -3.74 30.48 -9.03
N THR A 24 -4.20 31.07 -8.49
CA THR A 24 -4.01 30.95 -7.23
C THR A 24 -4.96 30.06 -6.63
N GLU A 25 -4.71 29.56 -5.90
CA GLU A 25 -5.29 29.03 -4.73
C GLU A 25 -6.78 28.83 -4.83
N LEU A 26 -7.18 27.98 -5.75
CA LEU A 26 -8.51 27.41 -5.70
C LEU A 26 -8.65 26.66 -4.38
N PRO A 27 -9.78 26.74 -3.70
CA PRO A 27 -10.01 26.00 -2.45
C PRO A 27 -9.94 24.49 -2.64
N VAL A 28 -10.16 24.02 -3.87
CA VAL A 28 -9.95 22.64 -4.29
C VAL A 28 -9.33 22.63 -5.67
N PRO A 29 -8.59 21.58 -6.02
CA PRO A 29 -8.10 21.43 -7.37
C PRO A 29 -9.24 21.23 -8.37
N ILE A 30 -8.99 21.49 -9.63
CA ILE A 30 -9.91 21.09 -10.68
C ILE A 30 -9.99 19.55 -10.71
N ALA A 31 -11.08 19.00 -11.22
CA ALA A 31 -11.37 17.58 -11.13
C ALA A 31 -10.26 16.68 -11.72
N THR A 32 -9.68 17.06 -12.84
CA THR A 32 -8.58 16.32 -13.47
C THR A 32 -7.36 16.24 -12.54
N GLU A 33 -7.03 17.34 -11.93
CA GLU A 33 -5.91 17.41 -11.00
C GLU A 33 -6.20 16.66 -9.70
N ALA A 34 -7.44 16.78 -9.21
CA ALA A 34 -7.89 16.03 -8.04
C ALA A 34 -7.77 14.52 -8.26
N LYS A 35 -8.14 14.05 -9.44
CA LYS A 35 -8.00 12.64 -9.80
C LYS A 35 -6.53 12.19 -9.78
N ARG A 36 -5.67 12.99 -10.39
CA ARG A 36 -4.22 12.70 -10.44
C ARG A 36 -3.62 12.61 -9.03
N ILE A 37 -3.91 13.60 -8.20
CA ILE A 37 -3.41 13.64 -6.82
C ILE A 37 -3.96 12.47 -6.01
N SER A 38 -5.25 12.15 -6.18
CA SER A 38 -5.88 11.03 -5.47
C SER A 38 -5.22 9.70 -5.83
N ILE A 39 -4.91 9.47 -7.11
CA ILE A 39 -4.23 8.26 -7.56
C ILE A 39 -2.82 8.19 -6.96
N GLU A 40 -2.06 9.27 -7.00
CA GLU A 40 -0.72 9.31 -6.41
C GLU A 40 -0.74 9.02 -4.92
N ASN A 41 -1.71 9.59 -4.20
CA ASN A 41 -1.84 9.36 -2.77
C ASN A 41 -2.25 7.92 -2.45
N LEU A 42 -3.13 7.34 -3.26
CA LEU A 42 -3.51 5.94 -3.10
C LEU A 42 -2.33 5.01 -3.36
N ASP A 43 -1.57 5.25 -4.42
CA ASP A 43 -0.37 4.47 -4.74
C ASP A 43 0.66 4.53 -3.61
N ALA A 44 0.85 5.71 -3.02
CA ALA A 44 1.73 5.87 -1.88
C ALA A 44 1.25 5.09 -0.64
N ARG A 45 -0.06 5.07 -0.40
CA ARG A 45 -0.65 4.29 0.70
C ARG A 45 -0.47 2.79 0.48
N ILE A 46 -0.71 2.31 -0.73
CA ILE A 46 -0.51 0.90 -1.09
C ILE A 46 0.95 0.52 -0.94
N LYS A 47 1.86 1.38 -1.36
CA LYS A 47 3.30 1.13 -1.21
C LYS A 47 3.71 0.98 0.25
N ARG A 48 3.19 1.83 1.14
CA ARG A 48 3.44 1.70 2.57
C ARG A 48 2.84 0.41 3.14
N ALA A 49 1.66 0.03 2.68
CA ALA A 49 1.04 -1.22 3.09
C ALA A 49 1.87 -2.44 2.65
N LYS A 50 2.37 -2.44 1.42
CA LYS A 50 3.26 -3.49 0.90
C LYS A 50 4.49 -3.65 1.79
N LYS A 51 5.13 -2.54 2.13
CA LYS A 51 6.31 -2.56 2.98
C LYS A 51 5.98 -3.10 4.38
N ALA A 52 4.89 -2.65 4.97
CA ALA A 52 4.48 -3.08 6.30
C ALA A 52 4.23 -4.60 6.35
N ILE A 53 3.55 -5.14 5.37
CA ILE A 53 3.26 -6.58 5.30
C ILE A 53 4.55 -7.38 5.09
N PHE A 54 5.40 -6.95 4.19
CA PHE A 54 6.66 -7.63 3.90
C PHE A 54 7.60 -7.61 5.11
N ASP A 55 7.70 -6.48 5.81
CA ASP A 55 8.52 -6.37 7.02
C ASP A 55 8.00 -7.31 8.13
N GLU A 56 6.70 -7.40 8.30
CA GLU A 56 6.10 -8.33 9.26
C GLU A 56 6.36 -9.78 8.87
N ALA A 57 6.21 -10.11 7.59
CA ALA A 57 6.51 -11.44 7.07
C ALA A 57 7.96 -11.83 7.37
N CYS A 58 8.90 -10.94 7.07
CA CYS A 58 10.32 -11.19 7.33
C CYS A 58 10.60 -11.42 8.81
N GLU A 59 9.97 -10.64 9.67
CA GLU A 59 10.13 -10.78 11.12
C GLU A 59 9.62 -12.14 11.59
N PHE A 60 8.42 -12.55 11.19
CA PHE A 60 7.85 -13.84 11.56
C PHE A 60 8.66 -15.00 11.00
N ILE A 61 9.05 -14.93 9.74
CA ILE A 61 9.87 -15.98 9.10
C ILE A 61 11.20 -16.14 9.85
N ASN A 62 11.91 -15.04 10.10
CA ASN A 62 13.19 -15.08 10.78
C ASN A 62 13.07 -15.63 12.21
N ARG A 63 12.00 -15.29 12.91
CA ARG A 63 11.73 -15.81 14.25
C ARG A 63 11.54 -17.31 14.22
N GLN A 64 10.77 -17.81 13.26
CA GLN A 64 10.51 -19.23 13.10
C GLN A 64 11.77 -20.00 12.67
N ILE A 65 12.58 -19.43 11.79
CA ILE A 65 13.88 -20.02 11.39
C ILE A 65 14.77 -20.21 12.62
N LYS A 66 14.89 -19.19 13.46
CA LYS A 66 15.69 -19.26 14.69
C LYS A 66 15.18 -20.31 15.67
N ALA A 67 13.87 -20.49 15.72
CA ALA A 67 13.24 -21.50 16.59
C ALA A 67 13.31 -22.91 16.02
N GLY A 68 13.75 -23.09 14.77
CA GLY A 68 13.84 -24.40 14.14
C GLY A 68 12.57 -24.88 13.45
N TYR A 69 11.60 -23.99 13.24
CA TYR A 69 10.37 -24.33 12.51
C TYR A 69 10.53 -24.06 11.03
N LEU A 70 9.67 -24.71 10.23
CA LEU A 70 9.70 -24.64 8.77
C LEU A 70 8.52 -23.89 8.19
N VAL A 71 7.71 -23.28 9.04
CA VAL A 71 6.49 -22.58 8.68
C VAL A 71 6.32 -21.32 9.51
N ALA A 72 5.64 -20.33 8.93
CA ALA A 72 5.21 -19.14 9.65
C ALA A 72 3.79 -18.80 9.22
N CYS A 73 2.98 -18.32 10.15
CA CYS A 73 1.63 -17.84 9.87
C CYS A 73 1.44 -16.51 10.58
N PHE A 74 0.88 -15.53 9.89
CA PHE A 74 0.65 -14.21 10.49
C PHE A 74 -0.55 -13.51 9.85
N ASP A 75 -1.11 -12.56 10.60
CA ASP A 75 -2.20 -11.72 10.13
C ASP A 75 -1.65 -10.55 9.33
N ALA A 76 -1.87 -10.55 8.02
CA ALA A 76 -1.33 -9.53 7.13
C ALA A 76 -2.06 -8.17 7.24
N PHE A 77 -3.27 -8.13 7.78
CA PHE A 77 -4.00 -6.87 7.96
C PHE A 77 -3.48 -6.05 9.14
N THR A 78 -3.07 -6.72 10.21
CA THR A 78 -2.61 -6.06 11.44
C THR A 78 -1.48 -5.06 11.20
N PRO A 79 -0.38 -5.40 10.51
CA PRO A 79 0.69 -4.42 10.30
C PRO A 79 0.25 -3.22 9.49
N VAL A 80 -0.69 -3.38 8.57
CA VAL A 80 -1.23 -2.27 7.78
C VAL A 80 -2.08 -1.36 8.64
N TYR A 81 -2.97 -1.91 9.44
CA TYR A 81 -3.83 -1.09 10.31
C TYR A 81 -3.07 -0.34 11.38
N ARG A 82 -1.89 -0.80 11.77
CA ARG A 82 -1.02 -0.05 12.70
C ARG A 82 -0.56 1.28 12.12
N ILE A 83 -0.37 1.35 10.80
CA ILE A 83 0.16 2.55 10.14
C ILE A 83 -0.90 3.33 9.38
N ASP A 84 -2.00 2.69 8.98
CA ASP A 84 -3.06 3.30 8.20
C ASP A 84 -4.38 2.56 8.46
N ASN A 85 -5.09 2.97 9.48
CA ASN A 85 -6.32 2.30 9.89
C ASN A 85 -7.54 2.63 9.02
N SER A 86 -7.38 3.52 8.06
CA SER A 86 -8.46 3.95 7.16
C SER A 86 -8.31 3.43 5.74
N ILE A 87 -7.27 2.67 5.45
CA ILE A 87 -7.07 2.08 4.13
C ILE A 87 -8.16 1.05 3.85
N ASP A 88 -8.64 1.02 2.62
CA ASP A 88 -9.67 0.08 2.23
C ASP A 88 -9.11 -1.34 2.07
N LYS A 89 -9.98 -2.30 2.25
CA LYS A 89 -9.64 -3.71 2.22
C LYS A 89 -9.08 -4.16 0.88
N SER A 90 -9.61 -3.65 -0.22
CA SER A 90 -9.14 -4.00 -1.56
C SER A 90 -7.69 -3.58 -1.78
N SER A 91 -7.29 -2.44 -1.24
CA SER A 91 -5.88 -1.99 -1.30
C SER A 91 -4.96 -2.87 -0.46
N ILE A 92 -5.43 -3.32 0.70
CA ILE A 92 -4.66 -4.27 1.52
C ILE A 92 -4.47 -5.59 0.79
N ILE A 93 -5.48 -6.08 0.09
CA ILE A 93 -5.40 -7.31 -0.69
C ILE A 93 -4.37 -7.19 -1.81
N VAL A 94 -4.30 -6.05 -2.49
CA VAL A 94 -3.25 -5.79 -3.48
C VAL A 94 -1.87 -5.91 -2.83
N ALA A 95 -1.69 -5.33 -1.66
CA ALA A 95 -0.43 -5.39 -0.92
C ALA A 95 -0.09 -6.82 -0.47
N ILE A 96 -1.08 -7.60 -0.06
CA ILE A 96 -0.90 -9.01 0.31
C ILE A 96 -0.43 -9.83 -0.88
N ASN A 97 -1.06 -9.65 -2.04
CA ASN A 97 -0.68 -10.37 -3.26
C ASN A 97 0.76 -10.03 -3.68
N ASP A 98 1.16 -8.79 -3.51
CA ASP A 98 2.54 -8.36 -3.75
C ASP A 98 3.52 -9.08 -2.82
N CYS A 99 3.20 -9.18 -1.55
CA CYS A 99 4.02 -9.90 -0.58
C CYS A 99 4.14 -11.38 -0.94
N ILE A 100 3.04 -12.02 -1.34
CA ILE A 100 3.04 -13.41 -1.79
C ILE A 100 3.99 -13.59 -2.97
N HIS A 101 3.91 -12.69 -3.93
CA HIS A 101 4.78 -12.73 -5.11
C HIS A 101 6.25 -12.63 -4.70
N HIS A 102 6.60 -11.64 -3.89
CA HIS A 102 7.99 -11.45 -3.45
C HIS A 102 8.53 -12.65 -2.70
N LEU A 103 7.79 -13.18 -1.74
CA LEU A 103 8.24 -14.35 -0.98
C LEU A 103 8.39 -15.57 -1.90
N SER A 104 7.51 -15.71 -2.88
CA SER A 104 7.59 -16.79 -3.87
C SER A 104 8.86 -16.70 -4.70
N THR A 105 9.33 -15.50 -5.03
CA THR A 105 10.59 -15.31 -5.77
C THR A 105 11.81 -15.74 -4.94
N PHE A 106 11.71 -15.75 -3.62
CA PHE A 106 12.77 -16.25 -2.74
C PHE A 106 12.68 -17.76 -2.48
N GLY A 107 11.75 -18.45 -3.12
CA GLY A 107 11.61 -19.89 -3.00
C GLY A 107 10.64 -20.39 -1.94
N TYR A 108 9.98 -19.49 -1.23
CA TYR A 108 8.96 -19.86 -0.25
C TYR A 108 7.67 -20.29 -0.94
N THR A 109 6.95 -21.21 -0.34
CA THR A 109 5.58 -21.52 -0.71
C THR A 109 4.66 -20.70 0.18
N VAL A 110 3.81 -19.88 -0.42
CA VAL A 110 2.94 -18.96 0.31
C VAL A 110 1.50 -19.19 -0.12
N ARG A 111 0.60 -19.26 0.84
CA ARG A 111 -0.84 -19.32 0.58
C ARG A 111 -1.58 -18.39 1.50
N ARG A 112 -2.74 -17.97 1.07
CA ARG A 112 -3.66 -17.23 1.93
C ARG A 112 -4.52 -18.23 2.68
N ASP A 113 -4.67 -18.00 3.98
CA ASP A 113 -5.57 -18.73 4.83
C ASP A 113 -6.69 -17.78 5.25
N GLY A 114 -7.80 -17.84 4.56
CA GLY A 114 -8.83 -16.84 4.66
C GLY A 114 -8.42 -15.53 4.02
N GLU A 115 -9.00 -14.41 4.45
CA GLU A 115 -8.70 -13.08 3.90
C GLU A 115 -7.44 -12.46 4.45
N ARG A 116 -7.16 -12.72 5.71
CA ARG A 116 -6.20 -11.93 6.49
C ARG A 116 -4.89 -12.62 6.73
N HIS A 117 -4.88 -13.94 6.78
CA HIS A 117 -3.70 -14.70 7.20
C HIS A 117 -2.89 -15.17 6.01
N LEU A 118 -1.58 -15.08 6.14
CA LEU A 118 -0.62 -15.68 5.23
C LEU A 118 0.05 -16.86 5.93
N PHE A 119 0.12 -17.96 5.22
CA PHE A 119 0.85 -19.16 5.63
C PHE A 119 2.05 -19.32 4.73
N VAL A 120 3.24 -19.26 5.30
CA VAL A 120 4.51 -19.35 4.59
C VAL A 120 5.22 -20.63 4.99
N ASN A 121 5.70 -21.36 4.00
CA ASN A 121 6.32 -22.66 4.20
C ASN A 121 7.61 -22.73 3.39
N TRP A 122 8.67 -23.25 3.99
CA TRP A 122 9.96 -23.44 3.31
C TRP A 122 10.52 -24.85 3.51
N GLN A 123 9.65 -25.81 3.85
CA GLN A 123 10.04 -27.21 4.00
C GLN A 123 10.56 -27.79 2.67
N TYR A 124 9.95 -27.39 1.56
CA TYR A 124 10.36 -27.80 0.22
C TYR A 124 10.64 -26.55 -0.62
N PRO A 125 11.83 -25.96 -0.48
CA PRO A 125 12.14 -24.71 -1.18
C PRO A 125 12.08 -24.89 -2.69
N LYS A 126 11.56 -23.88 -3.37
CA LYS A 126 11.61 -23.80 -4.82
C LYS A 126 13.01 -23.40 -5.23
N GLU A 127 13.50 -23.96 -6.34
CA GLU A 127 14.74 -23.49 -6.91
C GLU A 127 14.59 -22.06 -7.40
N ILE A 128 15.58 -21.24 -7.07
CA ILE A 128 15.63 -19.85 -7.54
C ILE A 128 17.00 -19.61 -8.16
N THR A 129 17.02 -18.70 -9.14
CA THR A 129 18.28 -18.15 -9.63
C THR A 129 18.33 -16.69 -9.22
N LEU A 130 19.55 -16.14 -9.13
CA LEU A 130 19.71 -14.72 -8.77
C LEU A 130 19.01 -13.79 -9.76
N ASN A 131 18.84 -14.24 -11.00
CA ASN A 131 18.15 -13.45 -12.01
C ASN A 131 16.63 -13.37 -11.79
N ASP A 132 16.07 -14.31 -11.04
CA ASP A 132 14.64 -14.35 -10.74
C ASP A 132 14.28 -13.46 -9.54
N ILE A 133 15.28 -12.97 -8.82
CA ILE A 133 15.06 -12.13 -7.66
C ILE A 133 14.92 -10.68 -8.10
N GLU A 134 13.78 -10.07 -7.77
CA GLU A 134 13.60 -8.65 -7.98
C GLU A 134 14.31 -7.86 -6.89
N TRP A 135 15.30 -7.12 -7.27
CA TRP A 135 16.10 -6.31 -6.34
C TRP A 135 15.50 -4.93 -6.05
N SER A 136 14.40 -4.62 -6.69
CA SER A 136 13.74 -3.33 -6.52
C SER A 136 12.85 -3.31 -5.29
N VAL A 137 13.41 -3.33 -4.18
CA VAL A 137 12.63 -3.27 -2.94
C VAL A 137 12.61 -1.86 -2.39
#